data_1c532dca7ba45e5620fbe724f7df9a88
#
_entry.id   1c532dca7ba45e5620fbe724f7df9a88
#
_cell.length_a   1.000
_cell.length_b   1.000
_cell.length_c   1.000
_cell.angle_alpha   90.00
_cell.angle_beta   90.00
_cell.angle_gamma   90.00
#
_symmetry.space_group_name_H-M   'P 1'
#
loop_
_entity.id
_entity.type
_entity.pdbx_description
1 polymer ?
#
loop_
_entity_poly.entity_id
_entity_poly.type
_entity_poly.pdbx_seq_one_letter_code
_entity_poly.pdbx_strand_id
1 'polypeptide(L)' 'MLFRSGSDAIDSSDAADWAELVDWDAALNALEQSDPELAELVALRVFSGLELEELAALKGVSLRTIQRQWRSARAFLLAV' A
#
# COMPACT_ATOMS: atom_id res chain seq x y z
N MET A 1 8.00 24.77 -2.87
CA MET A 1 7.96 24.39 -3.06
C MET A 1 8.12 23.38 -3.16
N LEU A 2 7.92 22.99 -3.18
CA LEU A 2 8.17 22.09 -3.48
C LEU A 2 8.19 21.05 -2.80
N PHE A 3 8.06 20.89 -1.87
CA PHE A 3 8.25 19.96 -1.21
C PHE A 3 7.13 19.33 -0.75
N ARG A 4 6.13 19.87 -0.44
CA ARG A 4 5.06 19.41 0.03
C ARG A 4 4.37 18.64 -0.89
N SER A 5 4.26 19.04 -1.95
CA SER A 5 3.71 18.24 -2.97
C SER A 5 4.56 17.01 -3.12
N GLY A 6 5.77 17.10 -2.67
CA GLY A 6 6.62 15.95 -2.67
C GLY A 6 6.09 14.80 -1.84
N SER A 7 5.46 15.11 -0.73
CA SER A 7 4.93 14.06 0.13
C SER A 7 3.85 13.25 -0.55
N ASP A 8 2.97 13.93 -1.24
CA ASP A 8 1.90 13.23 -1.93
C ASP A 8 2.45 12.40 -3.08
N ALA A 9 3.42 12.94 -3.76
CA ALA A 9 4.04 12.22 -4.85
C ALA A 9 4.75 10.98 -4.33
N ILE A 10 5.30 11.05 -3.15
CA ILE A 10 5.99 9.92 -2.57
C ILE A 10 5.06 8.76 -2.34
N ASP A 11 3.84 9.03 -1.91
CA ASP A 11 2.89 7.95 -1.70
C ASP A 11 2.62 7.19 -2.99
N SER A 12 2.58 7.87 -4.11
CA SER A 12 2.38 7.22 -5.38
C SER A 12 3.63 6.55 -5.91
N SER A 13 4.75 7.25 -5.83
CA SER A 13 5.99 6.74 -6.37
C SER A 13 6.52 5.58 -5.56
N ASP A 14 6.31 5.61 -4.27
CA ASP A 14 6.79 4.55 -3.41
C ASP A 14 6.33 3.20 -3.86
N ALA A 15 5.12 3.10 -4.38
CA ALA A 15 4.60 1.82 -4.82
C ALA A 15 5.50 1.20 -5.89
N ALA A 16 6.16 2.03 -6.68
CA ALA A 16 7.05 1.52 -7.72
C ALA A 16 8.47 1.32 -7.22
N ASP A 17 8.95 2.25 -6.39
CA ASP A 17 10.34 2.21 -5.99
C ASP A 17 10.63 1.17 -4.92
N TRP A 18 9.89 1.22 -3.83
CA TRP A 18 10.17 0.32 -2.72
C TRP A 18 9.72 -1.11 -3.02
N ALA A 19 8.78 -1.26 -3.94
CA ALA A 19 8.26 -2.60 -4.25
C ALA A 19 9.36 -3.51 -4.79
N GLU A 20 10.38 -2.96 -5.40
CA GLU A 20 11.48 -3.76 -5.91
C GLU A 20 12.36 -4.31 -4.80
N LEU A 21 12.25 -3.74 -3.61
CA LEU A 21 13.05 -4.18 -2.48
C LEU A 21 12.39 -5.27 -1.67
N VAL A 22 11.16 -5.61 -2.00
CA VAL A 22 10.35 -6.52 -1.20
C VAL A 22 10.36 -7.92 -1.80
N ASP A 23 10.58 -8.90 -0.95
CA ASP A 23 10.39 -10.29 -1.34
C ASP A 23 8.89 -10.57 -1.23
N TRP A 24 8.19 -10.42 -2.35
CA TRP A 24 6.73 -10.43 -2.35
C TRP A 24 6.13 -11.74 -1.87
N ASP A 25 6.75 -12.86 -2.21
CA ASP A 25 6.20 -14.15 -1.79
C ASP A 25 6.21 -14.27 -0.28
N ALA A 26 7.34 -13.99 0.34
CA ALA A 26 7.46 -14.11 1.78
C ALA A 26 6.67 -13.01 2.49
N ALA A 27 6.76 -11.79 1.97
CA ALA A 27 6.15 -10.65 2.64
C ALA A 27 4.63 -10.72 2.61
N LEU A 28 4.06 -11.06 1.46
CA LEU A 28 2.60 -11.16 1.37
C LEU A 28 2.08 -12.35 2.17
N ASN A 29 2.82 -13.44 2.19
CA ASN A 29 2.43 -14.58 2.99
C ASN A 29 2.38 -14.22 4.47
N ALA A 30 3.39 -13.50 4.94
CA ALA A 30 3.45 -13.06 6.33
C ALA A 30 2.32 -12.07 6.63
N LEU A 31 2.08 -11.15 5.71
CA LEU A 31 1.03 -10.16 5.90
C LEU A 31 -0.34 -10.80 5.91
N GLU A 32 -0.55 -11.79 5.04
CA GLU A 32 -1.80 -12.51 4.97
C GLU A 32 -2.13 -13.20 6.29
N GLN A 33 -1.12 -13.73 6.93
CA GLN A 33 -1.31 -14.39 8.21
C GLN A 33 -1.55 -13.40 9.35
N SER A 34 -0.94 -12.23 9.26
CA SER A 34 -1.15 -11.20 10.27
C SER A 34 -2.43 -10.42 10.07
N ASP A 35 -2.69 -10.04 8.84
CA ASP A 35 -3.84 -9.18 8.53
C ASP A 35 -4.24 -9.41 7.08
N PRO A 36 -5.17 -10.34 6.85
CA PRO A 36 -5.59 -10.65 5.48
C PRO A 36 -6.19 -9.47 4.73
N GLU A 37 -6.81 -8.55 5.44
CA GLU A 37 -7.37 -7.38 4.78
C GLU A 37 -6.30 -6.47 4.22
N LEU A 38 -5.22 -6.29 4.96
CA LEU A 38 -4.11 -5.51 4.46
C LEU A 38 -3.43 -6.21 3.30
N ALA A 39 -3.34 -7.53 3.36
CA ALA A 39 -2.75 -8.28 2.26
C ALA A 39 -3.55 -8.11 0.98
N GLU A 40 -4.86 -8.13 1.09
CA GLU A 40 -5.73 -7.91 -0.05
C GLU A 40 -5.55 -6.50 -0.61
N LEU A 41 -5.47 -5.53 0.28
CA LEU A 41 -5.26 -4.14 -0.11
C LEU A 41 -3.97 -3.99 -0.93
N VAL A 42 -2.90 -4.60 -0.43
CA VAL A 42 -1.61 -4.54 -1.11
C VAL A 42 -1.69 -5.21 -2.47
N ALA A 43 -2.33 -6.37 -2.55
CA ALA A 43 -2.44 -7.09 -3.80
C ALA A 43 -3.18 -6.25 -4.84
N LEU A 44 -4.28 -5.63 -4.44
CA LEU A 44 -5.04 -4.80 -5.36
C LEU A 44 -4.26 -3.56 -5.79
N ARG A 45 -3.52 -2.97 -4.87
CA ARG A 45 -2.75 -1.77 -5.18
C ARG A 45 -1.58 -2.07 -6.11
N VAL A 46 -0.84 -3.12 -5.82
CA VAL A 46 0.41 -3.40 -6.51
C VAL A 46 0.20 -4.23 -7.78
N PHE A 47 -0.58 -5.29 -7.67
CA PHE A 47 -0.73 -6.20 -8.81
C PHE A 47 -1.84 -5.81 -9.76
N SER A 48 -2.91 -5.22 -9.24
CA SER A 48 -4.01 -4.78 -10.09
C SER A 48 -3.89 -3.32 -10.50
N GLY A 49 -2.99 -2.57 -9.87
CA GLY A 49 -2.75 -1.19 -10.25
C GLY A 49 -3.82 -0.22 -9.83
N LEU A 50 -4.63 -0.57 -8.85
CA LEU A 50 -5.68 0.33 -8.38
C LEU A 50 -5.10 1.48 -7.58
N GLU A 51 -5.65 2.66 -7.78
CA GLU A 51 -5.27 3.81 -6.97
C GLU A 51 -5.95 3.73 -5.62
N LEU A 52 -5.39 4.45 -4.66
CA LEU A 52 -5.95 4.44 -3.30
C LEU A 52 -7.39 4.92 -3.28
N GLU A 53 -7.72 5.88 -4.14
CA GLU A 53 -9.09 6.37 -4.23
C GLU A 53 -10.03 5.29 -4.72
N GLU A 54 -9.57 4.49 -5.66
CA GLU A 54 -10.37 3.39 -6.18
C GLU A 54 -10.56 2.31 -5.11
N LEU A 55 -9.52 2.08 -4.34
CA LEU A 55 -9.61 1.12 -3.25
C LEU A 55 -10.58 1.58 -2.18
N ALA A 56 -10.58 2.88 -1.88
CA ALA A 56 -11.50 3.42 -0.90
C ALA A 56 -12.94 3.22 -1.36
N ALA A 57 -13.19 3.47 -2.62
CA ALA A 57 -14.54 3.29 -3.17
C ALA A 57 -14.93 1.82 -3.17
N LEU A 58 -14.01 0.96 -3.55
CA LEU A 58 -14.28 -0.47 -3.61
C LEU A 58 -14.59 -1.04 -2.24
N LYS A 59 -13.88 -0.61 -1.23
CA LYS A 59 -14.07 -1.12 0.12
C LYS A 59 -15.12 -0.36 0.91
N GLY A 60 -15.62 0.73 0.38
CA GLY A 60 -16.64 1.50 1.05
C GLY A 60 -16.14 2.26 2.27
N VAL A 61 -14.91 2.69 2.23
CA VAL A 61 -14.31 3.46 3.33
C VAL A 61 -13.75 4.77 2.80
N SER A 62 -13.35 5.65 3.71
CA SER A 62 -12.81 6.94 3.30
C SER A 62 -11.40 6.78 2.76
N LEU A 63 -10.99 7.73 1.94
CA LEU A 63 -9.63 7.74 1.43
C LEU A 63 -8.61 7.82 2.57
N ARG A 64 -8.94 8.58 3.61
CA ARG A 64 -8.05 8.68 4.77
C ARG A 64 -7.82 7.32 5.41
N THR A 65 -8.87 6.52 5.52
CA THR A 65 -8.75 5.17 6.08
C THR A 65 -7.85 4.31 5.21
N ILE A 66 -8.04 4.37 3.90
CA ILE A 66 -7.20 3.60 2.97
C ILE A 66 -5.75 4.05 3.05
N GLN A 67 -5.52 5.36 3.12
CA GLN A 67 -4.15 5.86 3.22
C GLN A 67 -3.46 5.37 4.49
N ARG A 68 -4.18 5.33 5.58
CA ARG A 68 -3.63 4.82 6.83
C ARG A 68 -3.33 3.34 6.74
N GLN A 69 -4.25 2.58 6.17
CA GLN A 69 -4.05 1.14 6.00
C GLN A 69 -2.88 0.85 5.06
N TRP A 70 -2.78 1.63 3.99
CA TRP A 70 -1.68 1.46 3.05
C TRP A 70 -0.34 1.74 3.72
N ARG A 71 -0.29 2.78 4.52
CA ARG A 71 0.94 3.12 5.23
C ARG A 71 1.34 2.00 6.20
N SER A 72 0.38 1.43 6.90
CA SER A 72 0.65 0.31 7.80
C SER A 72 1.14 -0.92 7.03
N ALA A 73 0.49 -1.21 5.92
CA ALA A 73 0.88 -2.36 5.11
C ALA A 73 2.29 -2.19 4.56
N ARG A 74 2.59 -1.00 4.07
CA ARG A 74 3.92 -0.74 3.52
C ARG A 74 5.00 -0.90 4.59
N ALA A 75 4.74 -0.38 5.78
CA ALA A 75 5.69 -0.52 6.87
C ALA A 75 5.93 -1.99 7.23
N PHE A 76 4.87 -2.77 7.22
CA PHE A 76 4.98 -4.20 7.49
C PHE A 76 5.83 -4.88 6.42
N LEU A 77 5.53 -4.60 5.16
CA LEU A 77 6.24 -5.25 4.06
C LEU A 77 7.73 -4.93 4.05
N LEU A 78 8.07 -3.70 4.40
CA LEU A 78 9.48 -3.30 4.42
C LEU A 78 10.21 -3.86 5.62
N ALA A 79 9.50 -4.25 6.67
CA ALA A 79 10.12 -4.78 7.88
C ALA A 79 10.32 -6.29 7.83
N VAL A 80 9.68 -6.97 6.91
CA VAL A 80 9.76 -8.43 6.81
C VAL A 80 11.06 -8.93 6.20
#